data_abc16840cdf170c4547b2f4791883fcd
#
_entry.id   abc16840cdf170c4547b2f4791883fcd
#
_cell.length_a   1.000
_cell.length_b   1.000
_cell.length_c   1.000
_cell.angle_alpha   90.00
_cell.angle_beta   90.00
_cell.angle_gamma   90.00
#
_symmetry.space_group_name_H-M   'P 1'
#
loop_
_entity.id
_entity.type
_entity.pdbx_description
1 polymer ?
#
loop_
_entity_poly.entity_id
_entity_poly.type
_entity_poly.pdbx_seq_one_letter_code
_entity_poly.pdbx_strand_id
1 'polypeptide(L)'
;EAKLMVLTAGVSLFFLFRAYKYSFSTFFITIQALIGFSIAGFDIAQALPMRMADTVVGCLLAWAAVSYIWPDWHYLQLGKTGAAAIAADAGYLRGILDSLKSGGGEDVAYRSARRLSHERAAALSSTLSDMSAEPSKYGSRLSDGFQLLKINYSLIGYISALGAYRSTIRRDD
;
A
#
# COMPACT_ATOMS: atom_id res chain seq x y z
N GLU A 1 40.94 17.54 11.84
CA GLU A 1 39.71 18.33 12.12
C GLU A 1 38.76 18.34 10.91
N ALA A 2 39.24 18.60 9.69
CA ALA A 2 38.39 18.61 8.49
C ALA A 2 37.60 17.28 8.29
N LYS A 3 38.23 16.12 8.51
CA LYS A 3 37.56 14.80 8.38
C LYS A 3 36.42 14.63 9.39
N LEU A 4 36.58 15.12 10.60
CA LEU A 4 35.54 15.06 11.64
C LEU A 4 34.36 16.01 11.30
N MET A 5 34.63 17.20 10.77
CA MET A 5 33.56 18.10 10.32
C MET A 5 32.72 17.51 9.19
N VAL A 6 33.37 16.88 8.21
CA VAL A 6 32.67 16.23 7.09
C VAL A 6 31.86 15.02 7.60
N LEU A 7 32.40 14.27 8.55
CA LEU A 7 31.70 13.14 9.16
C LEU A 7 30.43 13.61 9.91
N THR A 8 30.54 14.67 10.71
CA THR A 8 29.39 15.23 11.45
C THR A 8 28.32 15.80 10.50
N ALA A 9 28.76 16.52 9.46
CA ALA A 9 27.85 17.01 8.44
C ALA A 9 27.15 15.86 7.68
N GLY A 10 27.87 14.80 7.35
CA GLY A 10 27.34 13.61 6.70
C GLY A 10 26.27 12.91 7.53
N VAL A 11 26.51 12.76 8.85
CA VAL A 11 25.52 12.20 9.79
C VAL A 11 24.25 13.05 9.83
N SER A 12 24.41 14.37 9.95
CA SER A 12 23.27 15.29 10.02
C SER A 12 22.44 15.25 8.74
N LEU A 13 23.08 15.24 7.58
CA LEU A 13 22.40 15.12 6.27
C LEU A 13 21.75 13.77 6.09
N PHE A 14 22.36 12.69 6.54
CA PHE A 14 21.76 11.35 6.53
C PHE A 14 20.42 11.34 7.28
N PHE A 15 20.39 11.86 8.51
CA PHE A 15 19.14 11.90 9.28
C PHE A 15 18.09 12.82 8.67
N LEU A 16 18.52 13.96 8.10
CA LEU A 16 17.61 14.91 7.45
C LEU A 16 16.92 14.30 6.22
N PHE A 17 17.67 13.56 5.38
CA PHE A 17 17.13 13.00 4.14
C PHE A 17 16.51 11.61 4.30
N ARG A 18 16.70 10.93 5.42
CA ARG A 18 16.15 9.61 5.69
C ARG A 18 14.63 9.55 5.55
N ALA A 19 13.93 10.60 5.93
CA ALA A 19 12.47 10.67 5.86
C ALA A 19 11.93 11.05 4.48
N TYR A 20 12.74 11.73 3.64
CA TYR A 20 12.26 12.31 2.39
C TYR A 20 12.69 11.54 1.14
N LYS A 21 13.94 11.10 1.07
CA LYS A 21 14.48 10.40 -0.10
C LYS A 21 15.56 9.41 0.32
N TYR A 22 15.19 8.14 0.34
CA TYR A 22 16.08 7.04 0.71
C TYR A 22 17.41 7.01 -0.07
N SER A 23 17.38 7.30 -1.38
CA SER A 23 18.59 7.30 -2.22
C SER A 23 19.65 8.28 -1.74
N PHE A 24 19.26 9.50 -1.29
CA PHE A 24 20.20 10.47 -0.74
C PHE A 24 20.76 10.03 0.60
N SER A 25 19.94 9.41 1.43
CA SER A 25 20.39 8.85 2.70
C SER A 25 21.47 7.78 2.50
N THR A 26 21.28 6.87 1.54
CA THR A 26 22.25 5.83 1.19
C THR A 26 23.55 6.43 0.67
N PHE A 27 23.50 7.50 -0.11
CA PHE A 27 24.69 8.21 -0.58
C PHE A 27 25.51 8.79 0.58
N PHE A 28 24.88 9.47 1.53
CA PHE A 28 25.57 10.04 2.69
C PHE A 28 26.17 9.00 3.62
N ILE A 29 25.49 7.86 3.85
CA ILE A 29 26.03 6.78 4.67
C ILE A 29 27.25 6.11 4.00
N THR A 30 27.25 6.03 2.68
CA THR A 30 28.40 5.49 1.93
C THR A 30 29.62 6.39 2.05
N ILE A 31 29.44 7.72 1.89
CA ILE A 31 30.50 8.71 2.09
C ILE A 31 31.06 8.61 3.53
N GLN A 32 30.17 8.52 4.51
CA GLN A 32 30.55 8.42 5.92
C GLN A 32 31.37 7.15 6.19
N ALA A 33 30.99 6.00 5.61
CA ALA A 33 31.74 4.77 5.74
C ALA A 33 33.17 4.89 5.13
N LEU A 34 33.27 5.53 3.95
CA LEU A 34 34.58 5.76 3.30
C LEU A 34 35.49 6.67 4.12
N ILE A 35 34.92 7.75 4.72
CA ILE A 35 35.71 8.62 5.61
C ILE A 35 36.14 7.87 6.87
N GLY A 36 35.27 7.01 7.43
CA GLY A 36 35.60 6.16 8.56
C GLY A 36 36.79 5.24 8.25
N PHE A 37 36.82 4.59 7.07
CA PHE A 37 37.99 3.80 6.62
C PHE A 37 39.24 4.64 6.45
N SER A 38 39.14 5.86 5.90
CA SER A 38 40.28 6.77 5.78
C SER A 38 40.84 7.22 7.13
N ILE A 39 40.01 7.38 8.15
CA ILE A 39 40.43 7.69 9.51
C ILE A 39 41.14 6.47 10.16
N ALA A 40 40.62 5.26 9.87
CA ALA A 40 41.20 3.99 10.34
C ALA A 40 42.50 3.59 9.63
N GLY A 41 42.96 4.38 8.64
CA GLY A 41 44.24 4.15 7.93
C GLY A 41 44.12 3.19 6.74
N PHE A 42 42.93 2.82 6.30
CA PHE A 42 42.73 2.02 5.09
C PHE A 42 42.80 2.89 3.84
N ASP A 43 43.40 2.33 2.77
CA ASP A 43 43.39 2.98 1.47
C ASP A 43 41.99 2.95 0.83
N ILE A 44 41.46 4.13 0.57
CA ILE A 44 40.13 4.30 -0.04
C ILE A 44 40.06 3.65 -1.42
N ALA A 45 41.16 3.69 -2.20
CA ALA A 45 41.22 3.11 -3.53
C ALA A 45 41.04 1.59 -3.52
N GLN A 46 41.48 0.92 -2.47
CA GLN A 46 41.28 -0.52 -2.29
C GLN A 46 39.96 -0.85 -1.61
N ALA A 47 39.47 -0.01 -0.71
CA ALA A 47 38.23 -0.23 0.02
C ALA A 47 36.96 -0.01 -0.86
N LEU A 48 37.05 0.92 -1.81
CA LEU A 48 35.89 1.30 -2.64
C LEU A 48 35.33 0.14 -3.51
N PRO A 49 36.17 -0.57 -4.32
CA PRO A 49 35.66 -1.67 -5.15
C PRO A 49 35.09 -2.83 -4.32
N MET A 50 35.70 -3.12 -3.16
CA MET A 50 35.20 -4.15 -2.26
C MET A 50 33.79 -3.78 -1.70
N ARG A 51 33.62 -2.54 -1.30
CA ARG A 51 32.29 -2.00 -0.85
C ARG A 51 31.26 -2.01 -1.95
N MET A 52 31.63 -1.70 -3.18
CA MET A 52 30.71 -1.79 -4.30
C MET A 52 30.27 -3.23 -4.55
N ALA A 53 31.20 -4.19 -4.50
CA ALA A 53 30.90 -5.61 -4.62
C ALA A 53 29.94 -6.08 -3.51
N ASP A 54 30.20 -5.75 -2.25
CA ASP A 54 29.32 -6.08 -1.11
C ASP A 54 27.92 -5.52 -1.30
N THR A 55 27.82 -4.27 -1.79
CA THR A 55 26.53 -3.63 -2.05
C THR A 55 25.76 -4.35 -3.16
N VAL A 56 26.43 -4.70 -4.25
CA VAL A 56 25.82 -5.45 -5.36
C VAL A 56 25.34 -6.82 -4.89
N VAL A 57 26.17 -7.55 -4.15
CA VAL A 57 25.80 -8.86 -3.57
C VAL A 57 24.60 -8.71 -2.63
N GLY A 58 24.61 -7.72 -1.74
CA GLY A 58 23.49 -7.43 -0.83
C GLY A 58 22.20 -7.11 -1.57
N CYS A 59 22.25 -6.30 -2.62
CA CYS A 59 21.10 -6.00 -3.47
C CYS A 59 20.58 -7.24 -4.21
N LEU A 60 21.47 -8.08 -4.75
CA LEU A 60 21.08 -9.32 -5.42
C LEU A 60 20.44 -10.31 -4.45
N LEU A 61 20.98 -10.46 -3.25
CA LEU A 61 20.40 -11.31 -2.21
C LEU A 61 19.02 -10.79 -1.76
N ALA A 62 18.89 -9.49 -1.54
CA ALA A 62 17.62 -8.87 -1.17
C ALA A 62 16.59 -9.06 -2.30
N TRP A 63 16.98 -8.82 -3.55
CA TRP A 63 16.13 -9.04 -4.71
C TRP A 63 15.70 -10.50 -4.85
N ALA A 64 16.62 -11.45 -4.69
CA ALA A 64 16.33 -12.87 -4.73
C ALA A 64 15.39 -13.28 -3.59
N ALA A 65 15.61 -12.77 -2.37
CA ALA A 65 14.74 -13.05 -1.23
C ALA A 65 13.30 -12.58 -1.47
N VAL A 66 13.12 -11.33 -1.94
CA VAL A 66 11.79 -10.80 -2.25
C VAL A 66 11.15 -11.55 -3.42
N SER A 67 11.93 -11.94 -4.44
CA SER A 67 11.38 -12.58 -5.64
C SER A 67 11.02 -14.06 -5.44
N TYR A 68 11.76 -14.79 -4.60
CA TYR A 68 11.63 -16.25 -4.48
C TYR A 68 11.13 -16.72 -3.11
N ILE A 69 11.51 -16.03 -2.02
CA ILE A 69 11.16 -16.47 -0.65
C ILE A 69 9.86 -15.82 -0.18
N TRP A 70 9.64 -14.55 -0.54
CA TRP A 70 8.47 -13.79 -0.11
C TRP A 70 7.81 -13.04 -1.29
N PRO A 71 7.24 -13.76 -2.27
CA PRO A 71 6.53 -13.11 -3.37
C PRO A 71 5.16 -12.63 -2.88
N ASP A 72 5.13 -11.47 -2.20
CA ASP A 72 3.88 -10.82 -1.79
C ASP A 72 3.31 -10.01 -2.96
N TRP A 73 2.96 -10.74 -4.04
CA TRP A 73 2.39 -10.15 -5.24
C TRP A 73 0.92 -9.79 -5.02
N HIS A 74 0.59 -8.52 -5.11
CA HIS A 74 -0.77 -8.01 -4.90
C HIS A 74 -1.77 -8.59 -5.90
N TYR A 75 -1.34 -9.00 -7.10
CA TYR A 75 -2.20 -9.65 -8.07
C TYR A 75 -2.79 -10.99 -7.57
N LEU A 76 -2.13 -11.67 -6.64
CA LEU A 76 -2.66 -12.89 -6.01
C LEU A 76 -3.77 -12.57 -5.01
N GLN A 77 -3.78 -11.37 -4.48
CA GLN A 77 -4.76 -10.91 -3.48
C GLN A 77 -6.02 -10.32 -4.13
N LEU A 78 -5.96 -9.93 -5.43
CA LEU A 78 -7.07 -9.28 -6.14
C LEU A 78 -8.38 -10.08 -6.06
N GLY A 79 -8.32 -11.39 -6.30
CA GLY A 79 -9.50 -12.25 -6.22
C GLY A 79 -10.12 -12.28 -4.82
N LYS A 80 -9.28 -12.33 -3.79
CA LYS A 80 -9.72 -12.35 -2.38
C LYS A 80 -10.31 -11.01 -1.94
N THR A 81 -9.65 -9.90 -2.28
CA THR A 81 -10.15 -8.55 -1.97
C THR A 81 -11.42 -8.21 -2.74
N GLY A 82 -11.50 -8.59 -4.01
CA GLY A 82 -12.70 -8.44 -4.82
C GLY A 82 -13.90 -9.22 -4.27
N ALA A 83 -13.70 -10.51 -3.93
CA ALA A 83 -14.74 -11.33 -3.32
C ALA A 83 -15.21 -10.76 -1.96
N ALA A 84 -14.27 -10.26 -1.15
CA ALA A 84 -14.60 -9.63 0.13
C ALA A 84 -15.39 -8.32 -0.04
N ALA A 85 -15.11 -7.53 -1.07
CA ALA A 85 -15.87 -6.32 -1.38
C ALA A 85 -17.30 -6.65 -1.78
N ILE A 86 -17.50 -7.59 -2.72
CA ILE A 86 -18.83 -8.03 -3.15
C ILE A 86 -19.63 -8.64 -1.99
N ALA A 87 -18.99 -9.45 -1.14
CA ALA A 87 -19.65 -10.03 0.02
C ALA A 87 -20.11 -8.95 1.03
N ALA A 88 -19.31 -7.90 1.23
CA ALA A 88 -19.67 -6.77 2.08
C ALA A 88 -20.83 -5.95 1.49
N ASP A 89 -20.87 -5.75 0.18
CA ASP A 89 -21.99 -5.10 -0.52
C ASP A 89 -23.29 -5.87 -0.39
N ALA A 90 -23.22 -7.19 -0.52
CA ALA A 90 -24.36 -8.07 -0.30
C ALA A 90 -24.86 -7.99 1.16
N GLY A 91 -23.95 -7.90 2.12
CA GLY A 91 -24.29 -7.67 3.53
C GLY A 91 -24.96 -6.31 3.75
N TYR A 92 -24.46 -5.27 3.09
CA TYR A 92 -25.04 -3.93 3.15
C TYR A 92 -26.46 -3.90 2.57
N LEU A 93 -26.67 -4.53 1.41
CA LEU A 93 -28.00 -4.65 0.79
C LEU A 93 -28.98 -5.41 1.69
N ARG A 94 -28.57 -6.54 2.28
CA ARG A 94 -29.40 -7.29 3.24
C ARG A 94 -29.79 -6.41 4.43
N GLY A 95 -28.85 -5.66 5.01
CA GLY A 95 -29.13 -4.74 6.11
C GLY A 95 -30.19 -3.68 5.76
N ILE A 96 -30.22 -3.19 4.51
CA ILE A 96 -31.26 -2.28 4.03
C ILE A 96 -32.59 -3.00 3.92
N LEU A 97 -32.64 -4.18 3.32
CA LEU A 97 -33.88 -4.95 3.13
C LEU A 97 -34.52 -5.37 4.46
N ASP A 98 -33.69 -5.77 5.43
CA ASP A 98 -34.14 -6.14 6.76
C ASP A 98 -34.69 -4.92 7.52
N SER A 99 -34.03 -3.78 7.37
CA SER A 99 -34.52 -2.52 7.94
C SER A 99 -35.82 -2.05 7.31
N LEU A 100 -36.06 -2.26 6.01
CA LEU A 100 -37.32 -1.98 5.35
C LEU A 100 -38.44 -2.89 5.88
N LYS A 101 -38.16 -4.17 6.14
CA LYS A 101 -39.10 -5.13 6.70
C LYS A 101 -39.48 -4.83 8.16
N SER A 102 -38.56 -4.33 8.95
CA SER A 102 -38.73 -4.07 10.39
C SER A 102 -39.29 -2.69 10.72
N GLY A 103 -39.72 -1.91 9.72
CA GLY A 103 -40.30 -0.58 9.94
C GLY A 103 -39.27 0.53 10.18
N GLY A 104 -38.01 0.33 9.79
CA GLY A 104 -37.08 1.41 9.51
C GLY A 104 -36.41 2.09 10.71
N GLY A 105 -35.89 1.35 11.69
CA GLY A 105 -34.98 1.90 12.70
C GLY A 105 -33.61 2.21 12.10
N GLU A 106 -32.94 3.28 12.58
CA GLU A 106 -31.53 3.49 12.30
C GLU A 106 -30.70 2.49 13.13
N ASP A 107 -30.54 1.27 12.59
CA ASP A 107 -29.91 0.18 13.28
C ASP A 107 -28.37 0.32 13.20
N VAL A 108 -27.69 0.04 14.30
CA VAL A 108 -26.22 -0.05 14.38
C VAL A 108 -25.72 -1.06 13.35
N ALA A 109 -26.47 -2.14 13.10
CA ALA A 109 -26.16 -3.15 12.10
C ALA A 109 -26.09 -2.56 10.68
N TYR A 110 -27.04 -1.71 10.29
CA TYR A 110 -27.03 -1.01 9.00
C TYR A 110 -25.80 -0.13 8.85
N ARG A 111 -25.47 0.69 9.87
CA ARG A 111 -24.30 1.57 9.82
C ARG A 111 -22.99 0.80 9.74
N SER A 112 -22.88 -0.30 10.47
CA SER A 112 -21.69 -1.16 10.43
C SER A 112 -21.54 -1.86 9.07
N ALA A 113 -22.64 -2.36 8.47
CA ALA A 113 -22.63 -2.98 7.16
C ALA A 113 -22.24 -1.97 6.06
N ARG A 114 -22.78 -0.75 6.11
CA ARG A 114 -22.40 0.34 5.21
C ARG A 114 -20.93 0.67 5.32
N ARG A 115 -20.41 0.85 6.53
CA ARG A 115 -19.02 1.13 6.78
C ARG A 115 -18.12 0.02 6.22
N LEU A 116 -18.46 -1.24 6.48
CA LEU A 116 -17.71 -2.40 6.02
C LEU A 116 -17.66 -2.46 4.48
N SER A 117 -18.76 -2.18 3.78
CA SER A 117 -18.80 -2.13 2.31
C SER A 117 -17.82 -1.08 1.77
N HIS A 118 -17.85 0.15 2.28
CA HIS A 118 -16.89 1.20 1.88
C HIS A 118 -15.44 0.86 2.22
N GLU A 119 -15.20 0.25 3.36
CA GLU A 119 -13.86 -0.17 3.79
C GLU A 119 -13.28 -1.26 2.88
N ARG A 120 -14.10 -2.23 2.47
CA ARG A 120 -13.70 -3.28 1.54
C ARG A 120 -13.49 -2.76 0.11
N ALA A 121 -14.29 -1.80 -0.34
CA ALA A 121 -14.06 -1.12 -1.62
C ALA A 121 -12.75 -0.31 -1.61
N ALA A 122 -12.43 0.36 -0.51
CA ALA A 122 -11.15 1.05 -0.35
C ALA A 122 -9.96 0.08 -0.34
N ALA A 123 -10.09 -1.08 0.32
CA ALA A 123 -9.07 -2.13 0.30
C ALA A 123 -8.84 -2.68 -1.12
N LEU A 124 -9.90 -2.88 -1.92
CA LEU A 124 -9.79 -3.28 -3.32
C LEU A 124 -9.06 -2.21 -4.14
N SER A 125 -9.39 -0.93 -3.94
CA SER A 125 -8.72 0.19 -4.59
C SER A 125 -7.22 0.26 -4.25
N SER A 126 -6.86 0.06 -2.97
CA SER A 126 -5.46 0.00 -2.53
C SER A 126 -4.72 -1.15 -3.19
N THR A 127 -5.30 -2.37 -3.21
CA THR A 127 -4.69 -3.53 -3.88
C THR A 127 -4.40 -3.25 -5.36
N LEU A 128 -5.30 -2.56 -6.06
CA LEU A 128 -5.10 -2.20 -7.47
C LEU A 128 -4.04 -1.11 -7.65
N SER A 129 -3.98 -0.14 -6.74
CA SER A 129 -2.92 0.87 -6.74
C SER A 129 -1.55 0.23 -6.55
N ASP A 130 -1.42 -0.71 -5.62
CA ASP A 130 -0.18 -1.43 -5.36
C ASP A 130 0.21 -2.32 -6.55
N MET A 131 -0.76 -3.00 -7.19
CA MET A 131 -0.55 -3.75 -8.43
C MET A 131 -0.05 -2.88 -9.58
N SER A 132 -0.42 -1.61 -9.64
CA SER A 132 0.03 -0.69 -10.69
C SER A 132 1.53 -0.41 -10.62
N ALA A 133 2.15 -0.59 -9.45
CA ALA A 133 3.59 -0.47 -9.23
C ALA A 133 4.36 -1.76 -9.57
N GLU A 134 3.66 -2.89 -9.79
CA GLU A 134 4.27 -4.16 -10.15
C GLU A 134 4.67 -4.21 -11.64
N PRO A 135 5.64 -5.07 -12.02
CA PRO A 135 6.04 -5.22 -13.42
C PRO A 135 4.87 -5.56 -14.35
N SER A 136 4.83 -4.95 -15.52
CA SER A 136 3.72 -4.97 -16.52
C SER A 136 3.27 -6.36 -17.02
N LYS A 137 3.91 -7.44 -16.60
CA LYS A 137 3.56 -8.82 -16.96
C LYS A 137 2.10 -9.20 -16.63
N TYR A 138 1.45 -8.44 -15.74
CA TYR A 138 0.07 -8.68 -15.27
C TYR A 138 -0.93 -7.60 -15.71
N GLY A 139 -0.61 -6.83 -16.75
CA GLY A 139 -1.40 -5.69 -17.21
C GLY A 139 -2.86 -6.01 -17.55
N SER A 140 -3.17 -7.19 -18.10
CA SER A 140 -4.56 -7.61 -18.37
C SER A 140 -5.39 -7.75 -17.08
N ARG A 141 -4.82 -8.35 -16.04
CA ARG A 141 -5.49 -8.50 -14.74
C ARG A 141 -5.71 -7.16 -14.04
N LEU A 142 -4.82 -6.20 -14.25
CA LEU A 142 -4.98 -4.85 -13.72
C LEU A 142 -6.17 -4.13 -14.36
N SER A 143 -6.34 -4.25 -15.68
CA SER A 143 -7.51 -3.71 -16.40
C SER A 143 -8.83 -4.29 -15.88
N ASP A 144 -8.89 -5.63 -15.74
CA ASP A 144 -10.07 -6.33 -15.22
C ASP A 144 -10.36 -5.91 -13.77
N GLY A 145 -9.31 -5.72 -12.97
CA GLY A 145 -9.42 -5.23 -11.60
C GLY A 145 -10.00 -3.81 -11.51
N PHE A 146 -9.58 -2.89 -12.37
CA PHE A 146 -10.16 -1.54 -12.42
C PHE A 146 -11.61 -1.56 -12.89
N GLN A 147 -11.96 -2.45 -13.82
CA GLN A 147 -13.35 -2.64 -14.25
C GLN A 147 -14.20 -3.17 -13.09
N LEU A 148 -13.69 -4.16 -12.34
CA LEU A 148 -14.36 -4.66 -11.13
C LEU A 148 -14.57 -3.55 -10.09
N LEU A 149 -13.54 -2.73 -9.83
CA LEU A 149 -13.64 -1.61 -8.91
C LEU A 149 -14.71 -0.61 -9.34
N LYS A 150 -14.78 -0.27 -10.63
CA LYS A 150 -15.80 0.63 -11.19
C LYS A 150 -17.20 0.08 -10.97
N ILE A 151 -17.40 -1.22 -11.24
CA ILE A 151 -18.70 -1.89 -11.03
C ILE A 151 -19.05 -1.91 -9.55
N ASN A 152 -18.09 -2.20 -8.67
CA ASN A 152 -18.30 -2.22 -7.22
C ASN A 152 -18.72 -0.85 -6.69
N TYR A 153 -18.06 0.25 -7.07
CA TYR A 153 -18.50 1.60 -6.68
C TYR A 153 -19.88 1.98 -7.22
N SER A 154 -20.22 1.56 -8.44
CA SER A 154 -21.54 1.76 -8.99
C SER A 154 -22.60 1.00 -8.18
N LEU A 155 -22.31 -0.24 -7.81
CA LEU A 155 -23.18 -1.08 -6.98
C LEU A 155 -23.42 -0.44 -5.61
N ILE A 156 -22.37 0.00 -4.93
CA ILE A 156 -22.47 0.72 -3.65
C ILE A 156 -23.33 1.98 -3.80
N GLY A 157 -23.20 2.71 -4.92
CA GLY A 157 -24.01 3.88 -5.23
C GLY A 157 -25.49 3.54 -5.31
N TYR A 158 -25.87 2.48 -6.03
CA TYR A 158 -27.26 2.02 -6.14
C TYR A 158 -27.81 1.53 -4.80
N ILE A 159 -27.05 0.76 -4.05
CA ILE A 159 -27.42 0.29 -2.72
C ILE A 159 -27.65 1.47 -1.77
N SER A 160 -26.75 2.47 -1.82
CA SER A 160 -26.88 3.68 -1.00
C SER A 160 -28.10 4.53 -1.36
N ALA A 161 -28.44 4.62 -2.67
CA ALA A 161 -29.66 5.29 -3.12
C ALA A 161 -30.92 4.57 -2.59
N LEU A 162 -30.93 3.23 -2.64
CA LEU A 162 -32.04 2.44 -2.04
C LEU A 162 -32.13 2.67 -0.53
N GLY A 163 -30.96 2.76 0.16
CA GLY A 163 -30.92 3.09 1.58
C GLY A 163 -31.46 4.47 1.91
N ALA A 164 -31.25 5.47 1.04
CA ALA A 164 -31.83 6.81 1.19
C ALA A 164 -33.37 6.80 1.01
N TYR A 165 -33.88 6.01 0.07
CA TYR A 165 -35.33 5.86 -0.15
C TYR A 165 -36.05 5.31 1.09
N ARG A 166 -35.41 4.49 1.89
CA ARG A 166 -35.90 3.98 3.17
C ARG A 166 -36.37 5.09 4.12
N SER A 167 -35.66 6.21 4.16
CA SER A 167 -35.95 7.34 5.04
C SER A 167 -37.17 8.14 4.58
N THR A 168 -37.52 8.07 3.29
CA THR A 168 -38.63 8.79 2.69
C THR A 168 -39.98 8.04 2.96
N ILE A 169 -39.99 6.72 2.81
CA ILE A 169 -41.19 5.89 3.08
C ILE A 169 -41.64 6.03 4.53
N ARG A 170 -40.73 6.16 5.47
CA ARG A 170 -41.06 6.33 6.90
C ARG A 170 -41.62 7.69 7.26
N ARG A 171 -41.54 8.68 6.40
CA ARG A 171 -41.98 10.06 6.68
C ARG A 171 -43.46 10.27 6.31
N ASP A 172 -44.00 9.36 5.53
CA ASP A 172 -45.35 9.42 5.00
C ASP A 172 -46.35 8.53 5.78
N ASP A 173 -45.89 7.76 6.79
CA ASP A 173 -46.65 7.02 7.80
C ASP A 173 -46.64 7.77 9.16
#